data_1387b267c90fa16b20566e13447f9e8f
#
_entry.id   1387b267c90fa16b20566e13447f9e8f
#
_cell.length_a   1.000
_cell.length_b   1.000
_cell.length_c   1.000
_cell.angle_alpha   90.00
_cell.angle_beta   90.00
_cell.angle_gamma   90.00
#
_symmetry.space_group_name_H-M   'P 1'
#
loop_
_entity.id
_entity.type
_entity.pdbx_description
1 polymer ?
#
loop_
_entity_poly.entity_id
_entity_poly.type
_entity_poly.pdbx_seq_one_letter_code
_entity_poly.pdbx_strand_id
1 'polypeptide(L)'
;MERKSMIKVRGGFSDRAGIDPCNIQMQIDDFDERTRTFISNKLYDFLQVTFNHECETRNIKYGPTDQNLSNIFCKNLMQNVFADLNHLPLGYHYDWEKFYSRIEEVLMEAPYNEVLDLLWYICNWFALSTNNCIDVFQELFNELFQSEYVGYRFISGEIVPITDEIEVKEIEQACCTPFDGARKHLKKALNFLSDREHPDYKN
;
A
#
# COMPACT_ATOMS: atom_id res chain seq x y z
N MET A 1 1.10 -38.90 12.76
CA MET A 1 1.10 -37.50 13.30
C MET A 1 1.84 -36.62 12.30
N GLU A 2 1.12 -35.94 11.46
CA GLU A 2 1.72 -35.02 10.48
C GLU A 2 2.39 -33.86 11.23
N ARG A 3 3.67 -33.66 10.99
CA ARG A 3 4.38 -32.49 11.52
C ARG A 3 3.86 -31.26 10.77
N LYS A 4 3.12 -30.38 11.45
CA LYS A 4 2.72 -29.08 10.90
C LYS A 4 4.00 -28.28 10.60
N SER A 5 4.15 -27.80 9.36
CA SER A 5 5.26 -26.91 9.01
C SER A 5 5.22 -25.67 9.90
N MET A 6 6.36 -25.32 10.51
CA MET A 6 6.47 -24.16 11.40
C MET A 6 6.94 -22.91 10.65
N ILE A 7 7.55 -23.08 9.48
CA ILE A 7 8.07 -22.00 8.66
C ILE A 7 7.75 -22.30 7.20
N LYS A 8 7.07 -21.38 6.54
CA LYS A 8 6.77 -21.47 5.13
C LYS A 8 7.20 -20.17 4.44
N VAL A 9 8.13 -20.28 3.50
CA VAL A 9 8.70 -19.13 2.79
C VAL A 9 8.46 -19.30 1.28
N ARG A 10 7.68 -18.40 0.71
CA ARG A 10 7.41 -18.37 -0.74
C ARG A 10 8.71 -18.12 -1.50
N GLY A 11 9.00 -18.95 -2.52
CA GLY A 11 10.29 -18.95 -3.21
C GLY A 11 11.46 -19.46 -2.37
N GLY A 12 11.23 -19.97 -1.14
CA GLY A 12 12.23 -20.56 -0.26
C GLY A 12 12.71 -21.94 -0.74
N PHE A 13 13.62 -22.54 0.01
CA PHE A 13 14.20 -23.85 -0.34
C PHE A 13 13.13 -24.93 -0.50
N SER A 14 12.26 -25.09 0.50
CA SER A 14 11.22 -26.12 0.52
C SER A 14 10.19 -25.94 -0.61
N ASP A 15 9.85 -24.71 -0.92
CA ASP A 15 8.97 -24.35 -2.03
C ASP A 15 9.60 -24.74 -3.36
N ARG A 16 10.83 -24.28 -3.64
CA ARG A 16 11.57 -24.63 -4.87
C ARG A 16 11.87 -26.11 -5.03
N ALA A 17 12.09 -26.80 -3.92
CA ALA A 17 12.33 -28.23 -3.89
C ALA A 17 11.05 -29.07 -4.00
N GLY A 18 9.87 -28.46 -4.01
CA GLY A 18 8.58 -29.14 -4.05
C GLY A 18 8.25 -29.93 -2.77
N ILE A 19 8.95 -29.69 -1.65
CA ILE A 19 8.75 -30.39 -0.38
C ILE A 19 7.49 -29.85 0.32
N ASP A 20 7.31 -28.55 0.32
CA ASP A 20 6.13 -27.85 0.85
C ASP A 20 5.83 -26.65 -0.07
N PRO A 21 5.27 -26.91 -1.27
CA PRO A 21 5.07 -25.87 -2.26
C PRO A 21 4.06 -24.84 -1.76
N CYS A 22 4.42 -23.56 -1.92
CA CYS A 22 3.49 -22.47 -1.71
C CYS A 22 2.48 -22.39 -2.85
N ASN A 23 1.30 -21.84 -2.57
CA ASN A 23 0.41 -21.45 -3.64
C ASN A 23 1.06 -20.30 -4.41
N ILE A 24 1.39 -20.56 -5.69
CA ILE A 24 2.00 -19.58 -6.62
C ILE A 24 0.96 -18.94 -7.55
N GLN A 25 -0.33 -19.14 -7.26
CA GLN A 25 -1.37 -18.48 -8.03
C GLN A 25 -1.37 -16.98 -7.75
N MET A 26 -1.49 -16.19 -8.82
CA MET A 26 -1.59 -14.73 -8.70
C MET A 26 -2.82 -14.34 -7.88
N GLN A 27 -2.62 -13.49 -6.89
CA GLN A 27 -3.66 -13.00 -6.00
C GLN A 27 -4.31 -11.75 -6.61
N ILE A 28 -5.52 -11.92 -7.15
CA ILE A 28 -6.25 -10.86 -7.86
C ILE A 28 -7.50 -10.44 -7.09
N ASP A 29 -8.25 -11.42 -6.58
CA ASP A 29 -9.57 -11.21 -5.98
C ASP A 29 -9.58 -11.42 -4.46
N ASP A 30 -8.47 -11.88 -3.90
CA ASP A 30 -8.24 -12.00 -2.46
C ASP A 30 -6.74 -12.04 -2.15
N PHE A 31 -6.39 -11.67 -0.92
CA PHE A 31 -5.03 -11.77 -0.40
C PHE A 31 -4.98 -12.80 0.72
N ASP A 32 -4.05 -13.75 0.62
CA ASP A 32 -3.85 -14.71 1.69
C ASP A 32 -3.34 -14.05 2.98
N GLU A 33 -3.50 -14.73 4.12
CA GLU A 33 -3.13 -14.23 5.45
C GLU A 33 -1.66 -13.78 5.50
N ARG A 34 -0.77 -14.49 4.81
CA ARG A 34 0.64 -14.15 4.73
C ARG A 34 0.86 -12.80 4.04
N THR A 35 0.24 -12.60 2.89
CA THR A 35 0.33 -11.36 2.12
C THR A 35 -0.22 -10.19 2.92
N ARG A 36 -1.37 -10.37 3.58
CA ARG A 36 -1.97 -9.36 4.47
C ARG A 36 -1.05 -9.00 5.64
N THR A 37 -0.43 -9.99 6.27
CA THR A 37 0.55 -9.77 7.34
C THR A 37 1.76 -8.99 6.85
N PHE A 38 2.28 -9.29 5.66
CA PHE A 38 3.42 -8.55 5.12
C PHE A 38 3.07 -7.13 4.70
N ILE A 39 1.87 -6.91 4.14
CA ILE A 39 1.35 -5.57 3.87
C ILE A 39 1.27 -4.78 5.18
N SER A 40 0.69 -5.36 6.23
CA SER A 40 0.57 -4.73 7.54
C SER A 40 1.94 -4.35 8.13
N ASN A 41 2.87 -5.29 8.18
CA ASN A 41 4.22 -5.04 8.71
C ASN A 41 4.95 -3.96 7.89
N LYS A 42 4.88 -4.01 6.57
CA LYS A 42 5.53 -3.05 5.69
C LYS A 42 4.95 -1.65 5.86
N LEU A 43 3.62 -1.54 5.98
CA LEU A 43 2.96 -0.27 6.21
C LEU A 43 3.31 0.31 7.59
N TYR A 44 3.34 -0.54 8.64
CA TYR A 44 3.75 -0.13 9.96
C TYR A 44 5.17 0.46 9.96
N ASP A 45 6.13 -0.27 9.40
CA ASP A 45 7.51 0.17 9.31
C ASP A 45 7.64 1.49 8.54
N PHE A 46 6.96 1.61 7.40
CA PHE A 46 6.97 2.83 6.59
C PHE A 46 6.42 4.03 7.37
N LEU A 47 5.28 3.87 8.04
CA LEU A 47 4.66 4.93 8.83
C LEU A 47 5.54 5.33 10.02
N GLN A 48 6.12 4.36 10.73
CA GLN A 48 7.03 4.60 11.85
C GLN A 48 8.27 5.40 11.41
N VAL A 49 8.93 4.98 10.35
CA VAL A 49 10.13 5.66 9.84
C VAL A 49 9.79 7.08 9.38
N THR A 50 8.71 7.24 8.64
CA THR A 50 8.30 8.54 8.10
C THR A 50 7.91 9.50 9.22
N PHE A 51 7.15 9.04 10.23
CA PHE A 51 6.76 9.87 11.35
C PHE A 51 7.95 10.26 12.25
N ASN A 52 8.88 9.33 12.47
CA ASN A 52 10.10 9.65 13.21
C ASN A 52 10.94 10.71 12.48
N HIS A 53 11.10 10.56 11.17
CA HIS A 53 11.82 11.54 10.36
C HIS A 53 11.17 12.93 10.40
N GLU A 54 9.84 13.01 10.31
CA GLU A 54 9.10 14.27 10.43
C GLU A 54 9.25 14.90 11.80
N CYS A 55 9.25 14.10 12.88
CA CYS A 55 9.48 14.57 14.24
C CYS A 55 10.90 15.14 14.38
N GLU A 56 11.93 14.47 13.86
CA GLU A 56 13.31 14.93 13.88
C GLU A 56 13.50 16.22 13.09
N THR A 57 12.98 16.28 11.86
CA THR A 57 13.08 17.44 10.98
C THR A 57 12.44 18.69 11.60
N ARG A 58 11.34 18.53 12.32
CA ARG A 58 10.61 19.61 12.99
C ARG A 58 11.09 19.88 14.41
N ASN A 59 12.15 19.20 14.85
CA ASN A 59 12.70 19.32 16.20
C ASN A 59 11.70 19.02 17.33
N ILE A 60 10.80 18.05 17.08
CA ILE A 60 9.79 17.58 18.03
C ILE A 60 10.42 16.48 18.89
N LYS A 61 10.38 16.64 20.22
CA LYS A 61 11.06 15.75 21.18
C LYS A 61 10.43 14.36 21.33
N TYR A 62 9.25 14.11 20.78
CA TYR A 62 8.47 12.90 21.03
C TYR A 62 8.11 12.23 19.70
N GLY A 63 8.31 10.91 19.64
CA GLY A 63 7.92 10.08 18.51
C GLY A 63 6.40 9.83 18.43
N PRO A 64 5.92 9.18 17.37
CA PRO A 64 4.49 8.93 17.11
C PRO A 64 3.82 8.03 18.15
N THR A 65 4.58 7.29 18.94
CA THR A 65 4.10 6.40 20.00
C THR A 65 3.82 7.11 21.33
N ASP A 66 4.14 8.41 21.44
CA ASP A 66 3.89 9.15 22.67
C ASP A 66 2.49 9.77 22.67
N GLN A 67 1.81 9.70 23.83
CA GLN A 67 0.45 10.22 24.00
C GLN A 67 0.31 11.73 23.73
N ASN A 68 1.42 12.44 23.63
CA ASN A 68 1.50 13.86 23.29
C ASN A 68 1.77 14.09 21.79
N LEU A 69 1.06 13.41 20.89
CA LEU A 69 1.11 13.67 19.47
C LEU A 69 0.75 15.13 19.14
N SER A 70 1.69 16.03 19.42
CA SER A 70 1.63 17.42 18.99
C SER A 70 1.98 17.58 17.51
N ASN A 71 2.35 16.49 16.84
CA ASN A 71 2.69 16.50 15.43
C ASN A 71 1.43 16.60 14.57
N ILE A 72 1.17 17.81 14.06
CA ILE A 72 0.06 18.10 13.16
C ILE A 72 0.03 17.15 11.96
N PHE A 73 1.20 16.74 11.46
CA PHE A 73 1.32 15.85 10.32
C PHE A 73 0.71 14.47 10.60
N CYS A 74 1.14 13.80 11.67
CA CYS A 74 0.60 12.49 12.05
C CYS A 74 -0.90 12.57 12.37
N LYS A 75 -1.29 13.63 13.10
CA LYS A 75 -2.69 13.87 13.45
C LYS A 75 -3.55 14.07 12.19
N ASN A 76 -3.07 14.81 11.22
CA ASN A 76 -3.81 15.05 9.99
C ASN A 76 -3.97 13.76 9.18
N LEU A 77 -2.93 12.92 9.05
CA LEU A 77 -3.08 11.63 8.39
C LEU A 77 -4.12 10.76 9.10
N MET A 78 -4.00 10.62 10.43
CA MET A 78 -4.94 9.82 11.21
C MET A 78 -6.39 10.32 11.06
N GLN A 79 -6.60 11.64 11.15
CA GLN A 79 -7.92 12.22 11.01
C GLN A 79 -8.50 12.00 9.60
N ASN A 80 -7.70 12.19 8.56
CA ASN A 80 -8.15 12.04 7.18
C ASN A 80 -8.47 10.58 6.85
N VAL A 81 -7.61 9.64 7.23
CA VAL A 81 -7.88 8.21 7.04
C VAL A 81 -9.19 7.80 7.72
N PHE A 82 -9.40 8.22 8.97
CA PHE A 82 -10.63 7.85 9.69
C PHE A 82 -11.88 8.58 9.20
N ALA A 83 -11.75 9.84 8.76
CA ALA A 83 -12.89 10.59 8.24
C ALA A 83 -13.30 10.09 6.85
N ASP A 84 -12.34 9.93 5.96
CA ASP A 84 -12.61 9.68 4.55
C ASP A 84 -12.85 8.18 4.26
N LEU A 85 -12.10 7.29 4.89
CA LEU A 85 -12.26 5.85 4.67
C LEU A 85 -13.25 5.17 5.63
N ASN A 86 -13.32 5.62 6.87
CA ASN A 86 -14.18 4.98 7.89
C ASN A 86 -15.41 5.81 8.26
N HIS A 87 -15.60 6.98 7.64
CA HIS A 87 -16.71 7.90 7.92
C HIS A 87 -16.85 8.27 9.42
N LEU A 88 -15.74 8.35 10.14
CA LEU A 88 -15.72 8.67 11.56
C LEU A 88 -15.58 10.17 11.80
N PRO A 89 -16.23 10.71 12.85
CA PRO A 89 -16.17 12.14 13.14
C PRO A 89 -14.74 12.63 13.45
N LEU A 90 -14.33 13.76 12.86
CA LEU A 90 -13.02 14.37 13.05
C LEU A 90 -12.68 14.76 14.51
N GLY A 91 -13.65 14.79 15.41
CA GLY A 91 -13.48 15.13 16.81
C GLY A 91 -13.01 13.98 17.72
N TYR A 92 -12.81 12.81 17.19
CA TYR A 92 -12.34 11.67 17.96
C TYR A 92 -10.85 11.83 18.31
N HIS A 93 -10.48 11.57 19.55
CA HIS A 93 -9.07 11.53 19.95
C HIS A 93 -8.46 10.19 19.52
N TYR A 94 -7.72 10.23 18.44
CA TYR A 94 -6.95 9.07 17.96
C TYR A 94 -5.53 9.15 18.50
N ASP A 95 -5.12 8.14 19.27
CA ASP A 95 -3.72 7.85 19.53
C ASP A 95 -3.16 6.91 18.47
N TRP A 96 -1.86 6.73 18.44
CA TRP A 96 -1.19 5.88 17.47
C TRP A 96 -1.66 4.42 17.54
N GLU A 97 -1.87 3.90 18.74
CA GLU A 97 -2.28 2.52 18.95
C GLU A 97 -3.66 2.25 18.34
N LYS A 98 -4.63 3.12 18.61
CA LYS A 98 -5.97 3.01 18.03
C LYS A 98 -5.96 3.20 16.52
N PHE A 99 -5.16 4.14 16.01
CA PHE A 99 -5.03 4.36 14.59
C PHE A 99 -4.50 3.11 13.89
N TYR A 100 -3.38 2.57 14.40
CA TYR A 100 -2.77 1.42 13.79
C TYR A 100 -3.60 0.15 13.95
N SER A 101 -4.21 -0.06 15.12
CA SER A 101 -5.15 -1.17 15.34
C SER A 101 -6.31 -1.17 14.35
N ARG A 102 -6.83 0.01 14.00
CA ARG A 102 -7.88 0.12 12.99
C ARG A 102 -7.38 -0.15 11.56
N ILE A 103 -6.20 0.33 11.22
CA ILE A 103 -5.56 -0.01 9.95
C ILE A 103 -5.33 -1.52 9.85
N GLU A 104 -4.81 -2.14 10.90
CA GLU A 104 -4.56 -3.58 10.97
C GLU A 104 -5.85 -4.38 10.78
N GLU A 105 -6.96 -3.97 11.41
CA GLU A 105 -8.27 -4.57 11.21
C GLU A 105 -8.69 -4.55 9.73
N VAL A 106 -8.56 -3.41 9.05
CA VAL A 106 -8.85 -3.30 7.62
C VAL A 106 -7.92 -4.21 6.79
N LEU A 107 -6.62 -4.18 7.06
CA LEU A 107 -5.65 -4.98 6.31
C LEU A 107 -5.87 -6.49 6.48
N MET A 108 -6.30 -6.94 7.65
CA MET A 108 -6.47 -8.36 7.95
C MET A 108 -7.86 -8.90 7.61
N GLU A 109 -8.91 -8.09 7.72
CA GLU A 109 -10.30 -8.56 7.65
C GLU A 109 -11.09 -8.04 6.45
N ALA A 110 -10.73 -6.88 5.89
CA ALA A 110 -11.48 -6.28 4.80
C ALA A 110 -11.25 -7.02 3.46
N PRO A 111 -12.18 -6.90 2.49
CA PRO A 111 -11.97 -7.35 1.12
C PRO A 111 -10.71 -6.73 0.49
N TYR A 112 -10.12 -7.43 -0.49
CA TYR A 112 -8.85 -7.01 -1.12
C TYR A 112 -8.90 -5.58 -1.70
N ASN A 113 -10.03 -5.20 -2.28
CA ASN A 113 -10.22 -3.86 -2.85
C ASN A 113 -10.15 -2.76 -1.79
N GLU A 114 -10.70 -2.97 -0.59
CA GLU A 114 -10.60 -2.01 0.52
C GLU A 114 -9.16 -1.90 1.06
N VAL A 115 -8.41 -3.01 1.06
CA VAL A 115 -6.98 -3.00 1.38
C VAL A 115 -6.21 -2.15 0.36
N LEU A 116 -6.51 -2.30 -0.93
CA LEU A 116 -5.89 -1.51 -1.99
C LEU A 116 -6.30 -0.02 -1.89
N ASP A 117 -7.57 0.27 -1.61
CA ASP A 117 -8.06 1.64 -1.39
C ASP A 117 -7.35 2.33 -0.23
N LEU A 118 -7.14 1.62 0.87
CA LEU A 118 -6.37 2.13 2.02
C LEU A 118 -4.93 2.45 1.62
N LEU A 119 -4.25 1.54 0.93
CA LEU A 119 -2.87 1.75 0.48
C LEU A 119 -2.78 2.90 -0.53
N TRP A 120 -3.70 2.98 -1.48
CA TRP A 120 -3.79 4.06 -2.44
C TRP A 120 -4.01 5.41 -1.75
N TYR A 121 -4.94 5.47 -0.79
CA TYR A 121 -5.23 6.67 -0.02
C TYR A 121 -3.99 7.18 0.72
N ILE A 122 -3.30 6.29 1.43
CA ILE A 122 -2.09 6.64 2.18
C ILE A 122 -0.98 7.11 1.22
N CYS A 123 -0.76 6.41 0.12
CA CYS A 123 0.21 6.78 -0.90
C CYS A 123 -0.03 8.21 -1.42
N ASN A 124 -1.28 8.51 -1.81
CA ASN A 124 -1.65 9.81 -2.35
C ASN A 124 -1.64 10.93 -1.29
N TRP A 125 -1.96 10.60 -0.04
CA TRP A 125 -1.82 11.57 1.06
C TRP A 125 -0.36 11.99 1.25
N PHE A 126 0.59 11.06 1.18
CA PHE A 126 2.01 11.38 1.23
C PHE A 126 2.48 12.19 0.01
N ALA A 127 1.93 11.93 -1.17
CA ALA A 127 2.21 12.72 -2.37
C ALA A 127 1.89 14.20 -2.21
N LEU A 128 0.82 14.51 -1.47
CA LEU A 128 0.36 15.89 -1.24
C LEU A 128 1.08 16.56 -0.04
N SER A 129 1.57 15.76 0.90
CA SER A 129 2.02 16.25 2.21
C SER A 129 3.52 16.31 2.38
N THR A 130 4.27 15.49 1.65
CA THR A 130 5.73 15.38 1.77
C THR A 130 6.41 15.20 0.42
N ASN A 131 7.47 15.96 0.18
CA ASN A 131 8.29 15.77 -1.01
C ASN A 131 9.07 14.44 -0.92
N ASN A 132 8.93 13.56 -1.90
CA ASN A 132 9.68 12.33 -2.16
C ASN A 132 9.30 11.03 -1.40
N CYS A 133 8.31 11.00 -0.53
CA CYS A 133 7.93 9.73 0.11
C CYS A 133 7.09 8.82 -0.80
N ILE A 134 6.48 9.36 -1.84
CA ILE A 134 5.62 8.58 -2.74
C ILE A 134 6.40 7.51 -3.52
N ASP A 135 7.55 7.85 -4.06
CA ASP A 135 8.36 6.90 -4.85
C ASP A 135 8.85 5.76 -3.97
N VAL A 136 9.30 6.08 -2.76
CA VAL A 136 9.73 5.08 -1.77
C VAL A 136 8.57 4.18 -1.37
N PHE A 137 7.38 4.73 -1.14
CA PHE A 137 6.17 3.95 -0.82
C PHE A 137 5.83 2.98 -1.96
N GLN A 138 5.76 3.49 -3.19
CA GLN A 138 5.42 2.68 -4.36
C GLN A 138 6.45 1.56 -4.60
N GLU A 139 7.74 1.86 -4.50
CA GLU A 139 8.81 0.88 -4.65
C GLU A 139 8.69 -0.24 -3.61
N LEU A 140 8.54 0.12 -2.33
CA LEU A 140 8.39 -0.83 -1.23
C LEU A 140 7.19 -1.78 -1.41
N PHE A 141 6.04 -1.24 -1.83
CA PHE A 141 4.85 -2.06 -2.03
C PHE A 141 4.89 -2.84 -3.33
N ASN A 142 5.50 -2.33 -4.39
CA ASN A 142 5.71 -3.06 -5.63
C ASN A 142 6.64 -4.26 -5.45
N GLU A 143 7.72 -4.12 -4.68
CA GLU A 143 8.59 -5.25 -4.31
C GLU A 143 7.83 -6.31 -3.51
N LEU A 144 7.01 -5.89 -2.53
CA LEU A 144 6.18 -6.80 -1.75
C LEU A 144 5.15 -7.50 -2.63
N PHE A 145 4.43 -6.77 -3.47
CA PHE A 145 3.42 -7.32 -4.35
C PHE A 145 4.02 -8.34 -5.34
N GLN A 146 5.21 -8.05 -5.87
CA GLN A 146 5.93 -8.99 -6.72
C GLN A 146 6.31 -10.26 -5.97
N SER A 147 6.89 -10.12 -4.76
CA SER A 147 7.34 -11.27 -3.96
C SER A 147 6.20 -12.17 -3.48
N GLU A 148 5.02 -11.59 -3.26
CA GLU A 148 3.83 -12.31 -2.77
C GLU A 148 2.84 -12.66 -3.90
N TYR A 149 3.22 -12.48 -5.17
CA TYR A 149 2.38 -12.77 -6.35
C TYR A 149 1.04 -12.02 -6.34
N VAL A 150 1.03 -10.78 -5.87
CA VAL A 150 -0.13 -9.89 -5.95
C VAL A 150 -0.25 -9.35 -7.37
N GLY A 151 -1.44 -9.44 -7.95
CA GLY A 151 -1.73 -9.01 -9.34
C GLY A 151 -1.95 -7.52 -9.52
N TYR A 152 -1.29 -6.68 -8.72
CA TYR A 152 -1.40 -5.22 -8.75
C TYR A 152 -0.03 -4.56 -8.63
N ARG A 153 0.11 -3.34 -9.18
CA ARG A 153 1.30 -2.48 -8.99
C ARG A 153 0.89 -1.03 -8.81
N PHE A 154 1.69 -0.32 -8.03
CA PHE A 154 1.65 1.14 -8.02
C PHE A 154 2.40 1.70 -9.22
N ILE A 155 1.75 2.58 -9.98
CA ILE A 155 2.35 3.31 -11.10
C ILE A 155 1.89 4.76 -11.03
N SER A 156 2.80 5.67 -10.82
CA SER A 156 2.51 7.13 -10.75
C SER A 156 1.43 7.52 -9.73
N GLY A 157 1.34 6.79 -8.61
CA GLY A 157 0.36 7.02 -7.54
C GLY A 157 -0.98 6.30 -7.72
N GLU A 158 -1.15 5.56 -8.81
CA GLU A 158 -2.35 4.74 -9.06
C GLU A 158 -2.04 3.26 -8.88
N ILE A 159 -3.04 2.48 -8.48
CA ILE A 159 -2.94 1.02 -8.41
C ILE A 159 -3.57 0.44 -9.67
N VAL A 160 -2.78 -0.31 -10.42
CA VAL A 160 -3.21 -0.92 -11.68
C VAL A 160 -3.11 -2.44 -11.61
N PRO A 161 -4.07 -3.19 -12.18
CA PRO A 161 -3.93 -4.63 -12.32
C PRO A 161 -2.82 -4.96 -13.31
N ILE A 162 -2.07 -6.03 -13.03
CA ILE A 162 -1.03 -6.52 -13.92
C ILE A 162 -1.56 -7.73 -14.66
N THR A 163 -1.46 -7.68 -15.98
CA THR A 163 -1.66 -8.83 -16.85
C THR A 163 -0.33 -9.41 -17.33
N ASP A 164 0.70 -8.58 -17.47
CA ASP A 164 2.04 -8.98 -17.88
C ASP A 164 3.09 -8.01 -17.30
N GLU A 165 4.25 -8.54 -16.85
CA GLU A 165 5.38 -7.72 -16.36
C GLU A 165 5.99 -6.81 -17.44
N ILE A 166 5.81 -7.13 -18.71
CA ILE A 166 6.28 -6.32 -19.83
C ILE A 166 5.44 -5.06 -19.95
N GLU A 167 4.11 -5.18 -19.81
CA GLU A 167 3.18 -4.04 -19.84
C GLU A 167 3.49 -3.04 -18.73
N VAL A 168 3.83 -3.52 -17.52
CA VAL A 168 4.21 -2.63 -16.41
C VAL A 168 5.39 -1.75 -16.77
N LYS A 169 6.46 -2.34 -17.34
CA LYS A 169 7.67 -1.59 -17.73
C LYS A 169 7.39 -0.57 -18.83
N GLU A 170 6.53 -0.92 -19.79
CA GLU A 170 6.13 -0.01 -20.87
C GLU A 170 5.30 1.17 -20.32
N ILE A 171 4.39 0.91 -19.38
CA ILE A 171 3.60 1.94 -18.71
C ILE A 171 4.50 2.85 -17.86
N GLU A 172 5.42 2.28 -17.07
CA GLU A 172 6.38 3.04 -16.26
C GLU A 172 7.26 3.96 -17.15
N GLN A 173 7.77 3.46 -18.26
CA GLN A 173 8.54 4.25 -19.22
C GLN A 173 7.71 5.38 -19.84
N ALA A 174 6.45 5.12 -20.17
CA ALA A 174 5.54 6.12 -20.70
C ALA A 174 5.18 7.20 -19.66
N CYS A 175 5.08 6.83 -18.37
CA CYS A 175 4.89 7.79 -17.26
C CYS A 175 6.09 8.71 -17.04
N CYS A 176 7.31 8.27 -17.39
CA CYS A 176 8.54 9.07 -17.30
C CYS A 176 8.71 10.07 -18.46
N THR A 177 7.75 10.19 -19.37
CA THR A 177 7.83 11.16 -20.49
C THR A 177 7.92 12.60 -19.98
N PRO A 178 8.76 13.47 -20.58
CA PRO A 178 8.87 14.87 -20.20
C PRO A 178 7.67 15.73 -20.57
N PHE A 179 6.71 15.18 -21.33
CA PHE A 179 5.53 15.91 -21.79
C PHE A 179 4.38 15.84 -20.77
N ASP A 180 4.11 16.94 -20.05
CA ASP A 180 3.06 17.03 -19.02
C ASP A 180 1.66 16.66 -19.54
N GLY A 181 1.35 16.99 -20.79
CA GLY A 181 0.08 16.63 -21.43
C GLY A 181 -0.08 15.12 -21.58
N ALA A 182 0.96 14.45 -22.09
CA ALA A 182 0.96 12.99 -22.26
C ALA A 182 0.84 12.27 -20.92
N ARG A 183 1.56 12.75 -19.90
CA ARG A 183 1.52 12.20 -18.53
C ARG A 183 0.13 12.29 -17.90
N LYS A 184 -0.56 13.44 -18.07
CA LYS A 184 -1.94 13.60 -17.59
C LYS A 184 -2.93 12.69 -18.31
N HIS A 185 -2.77 12.50 -19.62
CA HIS A 185 -3.61 11.58 -20.38
C HIS A 185 -3.37 10.12 -19.99
N LEU A 186 -2.10 9.74 -19.77
CA LEU A 186 -1.75 8.40 -19.34
C LEU A 186 -2.30 8.11 -17.93
N LYS A 187 -2.13 9.04 -16.99
CA LYS A 187 -2.71 8.91 -15.64
C LYS A 187 -4.24 8.74 -15.69
N LYS A 188 -4.91 9.47 -16.56
CA LYS A 188 -6.35 9.31 -16.77
C LYS A 188 -6.70 7.94 -17.37
N ALA A 189 -5.89 7.44 -18.29
CA ALA A 189 -6.07 6.10 -18.87
C ALA A 189 -5.85 5.00 -17.83
N LEU A 190 -4.84 5.13 -16.96
CA LEU A 190 -4.60 4.19 -15.85
C LEU A 190 -5.78 4.14 -14.86
N ASN A 191 -6.38 5.29 -14.54
CA ASN A 191 -7.59 5.32 -13.72
C ASN A 191 -8.77 4.59 -14.39
N PHE A 192 -8.91 4.65 -15.71
CA PHE A 192 -9.94 3.87 -16.41
C PHE A 192 -9.63 2.38 -16.46
N LEU A 193 -8.36 1.98 -16.51
CA LEU A 193 -7.97 0.57 -16.44
C LEU A 193 -8.17 -0.03 -15.06
N SER A 194 -8.11 0.78 -14.00
CA SER A 194 -8.41 0.35 -12.63
C SER A 194 -9.91 0.21 -12.35
N ASP A 195 -10.78 0.82 -13.15
CA ASP A 195 -12.24 0.70 -13.05
C ASP A 195 -12.71 -0.59 -13.74
N ARG A 196 -12.87 -1.66 -12.98
CA ARG A 196 -13.33 -2.97 -13.48
C ARG A 196 -14.84 -3.07 -13.67
N GLU A 197 -15.62 -2.23 -13.01
CA GLU A 197 -17.09 -2.26 -13.11
C GLU A 197 -17.59 -1.54 -14.36
N HIS A 198 -16.88 -0.50 -14.79
CA HIS A 198 -17.25 0.28 -15.96
C HIS A 198 -16.04 0.54 -16.89
N PRO A 199 -15.36 -0.51 -17.37
CA PRO A 199 -14.23 -0.31 -18.26
C PRO A 199 -14.71 0.34 -19.56
N ASP A 200 -14.30 1.59 -19.81
CA ASP A 200 -14.62 2.29 -21.06
C ASP A 200 -13.72 1.80 -22.20
N TYR A 201 -14.13 0.71 -22.82
CA TYR A 201 -13.47 0.17 -24.02
C TYR A 201 -13.86 0.91 -25.33
N LYS A 202 -14.52 2.04 -25.22
CA LYS A 202 -14.91 2.86 -26.38
C LYS A 202 -13.90 3.98 -26.59
N ASN A 203 -12.82 3.63 -27.30
CA ASN A 203 -12.24 4.41 -28.40
C ASN A 203 -11.04 3.68 -28.98
#